data_5c3d260883da19d5aed61f8fa51e5d89
#
_entry.id   5c3d260883da19d5aed61f8fa51e5d89
#
_cell.length_a   1.000
_cell.length_b   1.000
_cell.length_c   1.000
_cell.angle_alpha   90.00
_cell.angle_beta   90.00
_cell.angle_gamma   90.00
#
_symmetry.space_group_name_H-M   'P 1'
#
loop_
_entity.id
_entity.type
_entity.pdbx_description
1 polymer ?
#
loop_
_entity_poly.entity_id
_entity_poly.type
_entity_poly.pdbx_seq_one_letter_code
_entity_poly.pdbx_strand_id
1 'polypeptide(L)'
;MQLDKIQSLENKLNSASIIERTNVLCEIIDQRGSCSFYDEEITQLQHALQCATLAKENNESDKFITASLFHDLGHMLTGEDVNSHDFLNNDKYHENVAASFLSKYFPEEVTYPIKMHVIAKRYLCSVQS
;
A
#
# COMPACT_ATOMS: atom_id res chain seq x y z
N MET A 1 -12.03 -12.69 10.14
CA MET A 1 -11.12 -11.98 11.05
C MET A 1 -10.49 -10.75 10.42
N GLN A 2 -9.88 -10.86 9.24
CA GLN A 2 -9.29 -9.72 8.55
C GLN A 2 -10.34 -8.72 8.07
N LEU A 3 -11.48 -9.22 7.56
CA LEU A 3 -12.57 -8.36 7.13
C LEU A 3 -13.10 -7.51 8.27
N ASP A 4 -13.18 -8.07 9.48
CA ASP A 4 -13.63 -7.33 10.66
C ASP A 4 -12.65 -6.22 11.05
N LYS A 5 -11.36 -6.47 10.90
CA LYS A 5 -10.32 -5.46 11.18
C LYS A 5 -10.37 -4.33 10.17
N ILE A 6 -10.56 -4.66 8.89
CA ILE A 6 -10.68 -3.65 7.82
C ILE A 6 -11.96 -2.83 8.04
N GLN A 7 -13.07 -3.49 8.37
CA GLN A 7 -14.34 -2.80 8.64
C GLN A 7 -14.21 -1.86 9.84
N SER A 8 -13.52 -2.29 10.88
CA SER A 8 -13.27 -1.47 12.06
C SER A 8 -12.43 -0.23 11.72
N LEU A 9 -11.40 -0.40 10.89
CA LEU A 9 -10.60 0.72 10.39
C LEU A 9 -11.43 1.69 9.56
N GLU A 10 -12.27 1.17 8.65
CA GLU A 10 -13.13 2.01 7.82
C GLU A 10 -14.11 2.81 8.68
N ASN A 11 -14.68 2.19 9.70
CA ASN A 11 -15.58 2.88 10.62
C ASN A 11 -14.87 4.04 11.33
N LYS A 12 -13.63 3.80 11.77
CA LYS A 12 -12.82 4.82 12.41
C LYS A 12 -12.49 5.96 11.46
N LEU A 13 -12.10 5.64 10.23
CA LEU A 13 -11.72 6.62 9.21
C LEU A 13 -12.92 7.43 8.74
N ASN A 14 -14.10 6.81 8.63
CA ASN A 14 -15.30 7.49 8.17
C ASN A 14 -15.74 8.59 9.12
N SER A 15 -15.50 8.45 10.43
CA SER A 15 -15.85 9.44 11.43
C SER A 15 -14.72 10.42 11.76
N ALA A 16 -13.55 10.26 11.15
CA ALA A 16 -12.37 11.06 11.45
C ALA A 16 -12.27 12.30 10.55
N SER A 17 -11.58 13.33 11.04
CA SER A 17 -11.20 14.48 10.23
C SER A 17 -10.11 14.08 9.23
N ILE A 18 -9.80 14.97 8.27
CA ILE A 18 -8.74 14.72 7.27
C ILE A 18 -7.39 14.51 7.96
N ILE A 19 -7.08 15.32 8.98
CA ILE A 19 -5.81 15.21 9.73
C ILE A 19 -5.76 13.87 10.47
N GLU A 20 -6.85 13.49 11.12
CA GLU A 20 -6.93 12.22 11.84
C GLU A 20 -6.80 11.02 10.90
N ARG A 21 -7.42 11.08 9.71
CA ARG A 21 -7.29 10.03 8.68
C ARG A 21 -5.84 9.87 8.25
N THR A 22 -5.18 10.98 7.97
CA THR A 22 -3.77 10.97 7.57
C THR A 22 -2.92 10.31 8.65
N ASN A 23 -3.13 10.68 9.90
CA ASN A 23 -2.40 10.10 11.02
C ASN A 23 -2.64 8.59 11.15
N VAL A 24 -3.88 8.15 11.02
CA VAL A 24 -4.23 6.72 11.10
C VAL A 24 -3.57 5.93 9.96
N LEU A 25 -3.61 6.44 8.74
CA LEU A 25 -3.03 5.76 7.58
C LEU A 25 -1.50 5.68 7.71
N CYS A 26 -0.85 6.75 8.11
CA CYS A 26 0.59 6.76 8.34
C CYS A 26 0.99 5.83 9.49
N GLU A 27 0.16 5.74 10.51
CA GLU A 27 0.39 4.84 11.64
C GLU A 27 0.32 3.37 11.24
N ILE A 28 -0.59 3.01 10.31
CA ILE A 28 -0.67 1.66 9.77
C ILE A 28 0.64 1.29 9.08
N ILE A 29 1.15 2.17 8.22
CA ILE A 29 2.42 1.94 7.53
C ILE A 29 3.56 1.82 8.53
N ASP A 30 3.62 2.71 9.50
CA ASP A 30 4.69 2.70 10.51
C ASP A 30 4.65 1.42 11.35
N GLN A 31 3.51 1.08 11.91
CA GLN A 31 3.41 -0.04 12.85
C GLN A 31 3.42 -1.39 12.15
N ARG A 32 2.59 -1.56 11.14
CA ARG A 32 2.50 -2.84 10.42
C ARG A 32 3.60 -3.02 9.40
N GLY A 33 4.03 -1.93 8.78
CA GLY A 33 5.10 -1.95 7.81
C GLY A 33 6.45 -2.26 8.42
N SER A 34 6.70 -1.83 9.66
CA SER A 34 7.96 -2.12 10.34
C SER A 34 8.05 -3.55 10.87
N CYS A 35 6.90 -4.22 11.00
CA CYS A 35 6.82 -5.59 11.51
C CYS A 35 6.77 -6.64 10.41
N SER A 36 6.68 -6.25 9.15
CA SER A 36 6.64 -7.17 8.02
C SER A 36 7.71 -6.82 7.00
N PHE A 37 8.23 -7.85 6.32
CA PHE A 37 9.33 -7.68 5.41
C PHE A 37 8.84 -7.66 3.96
N TYR A 38 9.41 -6.76 3.16
CA TYR A 38 9.24 -6.74 1.72
C TYR A 38 10.11 -7.83 1.09
N ASP A 39 11.34 -7.96 1.59
CA ASP A 39 12.26 -9.04 1.25
C ASP A 39 13.07 -9.41 2.50
N GLU A 40 14.17 -10.14 2.34
CA GLU A 40 14.98 -10.63 3.46
C GLU A 40 15.62 -9.51 4.29
N GLU A 41 15.83 -8.33 3.71
CA GLU A 41 16.59 -7.25 4.32
C GLU A 41 15.79 -5.99 4.56
N ILE A 42 14.70 -5.79 3.83
CA ILE A 42 13.95 -4.53 3.79
C ILE A 42 12.53 -4.75 4.27
N THR A 43 12.11 -3.94 5.25
CA THR A 43 10.73 -3.97 5.74
C THR A 43 9.79 -3.31 4.73
N GLN A 44 8.49 -3.58 4.85
CA GLN A 44 7.46 -2.91 4.05
C GLN A 44 7.50 -1.40 4.25
N LEU A 45 7.77 -0.94 5.49
CA LEU A 45 7.92 0.49 5.78
C LEU A 45 9.09 1.09 5.00
N GLN A 46 10.26 0.45 5.04
CA GLN A 46 11.43 0.92 4.30
C GLN A 46 11.17 0.99 2.81
N HIS A 47 10.53 -0.05 2.26
CA HIS A 47 10.18 -0.09 0.84
C HIS A 47 9.22 1.05 0.48
N ALA A 48 8.19 1.28 1.28
CA ALA A 48 7.23 2.36 1.05
C ALA A 48 7.91 3.72 1.05
N LEU A 49 8.79 3.96 2.03
CA LEU A 49 9.52 5.24 2.13
C LEU A 49 10.49 5.43 0.98
N GLN A 50 11.16 4.38 0.53
CA GLN A 50 12.06 4.46 -0.62
C GLN A 50 11.29 4.84 -1.89
N CYS A 51 10.16 4.22 -2.12
CA CYS A 51 9.34 4.50 -3.30
C CYS A 51 8.81 5.94 -3.29
N ALA A 52 8.31 6.39 -2.14
CA ALA A 52 7.82 7.76 -2.00
C ALA A 52 8.95 8.79 -2.18
N THR A 53 10.13 8.51 -1.63
CA THR A 53 11.30 9.38 -1.75
C THR A 53 11.74 9.49 -3.21
N LEU A 54 11.80 8.38 -3.93
CA LEU A 54 12.16 8.38 -5.35
C LEU A 54 11.16 9.19 -6.17
N ALA A 55 9.87 9.05 -5.90
CA ALA A 55 8.85 9.82 -6.58
C ALA A 55 9.04 11.33 -6.33
N LYS A 56 9.33 11.70 -5.08
CA LYS A 56 9.58 13.10 -4.72
C LYS A 56 10.84 13.64 -5.40
N GLU A 57 11.91 12.88 -5.42
CA GLU A 57 13.16 13.27 -6.05
C GLU A 57 13.01 13.43 -7.57
N ASN A 58 12.08 12.71 -8.19
CA ASN A 58 11.80 12.84 -9.62
C ASN A 58 10.74 13.89 -9.92
N ASN A 59 10.39 14.74 -8.94
CA ASN A 59 9.43 15.84 -9.09
C ASN A 59 8.04 15.38 -9.51
N GLU A 60 7.62 14.19 -9.05
CA GLU A 60 6.28 13.70 -9.30
C GLU A 60 5.25 14.50 -8.48
N SER A 61 3.98 14.41 -8.89
CA SER A 61 2.89 15.09 -8.19
C SER A 61 2.70 14.54 -6.78
N ASP A 62 2.08 15.33 -5.91
CA ASP A 62 1.73 14.87 -4.57
C ASP A 62 0.85 13.61 -4.60
N LYS A 63 -0.05 13.53 -5.57
CA LYS A 63 -0.90 12.35 -5.74
C LYS A 63 -0.10 11.10 -6.07
N PHE A 64 0.91 11.24 -6.92
CA PHE A 64 1.77 10.11 -7.28
C PHE A 64 2.68 9.72 -6.12
N ILE A 65 3.21 10.70 -5.36
CA ILE A 65 4.00 10.43 -4.16
C ILE A 65 3.15 9.67 -3.14
N THR A 66 1.90 10.08 -2.95
CA THR A 66 0.96 9.41 -2.06
C THR A 66 0.69 7.98 -2.52
N ALA A 67 0.46 7.78 -3.82
CA ALA A 67 0.27 6.44 -4.39
C ALA A 67 1.50 5.57 -4.15
N SER A 68 2.69 6.11 -4.32
CA SER A 68 3.94 5.40 -4.10
C SER A 68 4.10 4.95 -2.64
N LEU A 69 3.73 5.82 -1.70
CA LEU A 69 3.79 5.49 -0.27
C LEU A 69 2.84 4.34 0.09
N PHE A 70 1.64 4.34 -0.47
CA PHE A 70 0.58 3.40 -0.10
C PHE A 70 0.41 2.21 -1.05
N HIS A 71 1.30 2.06 -2.06
CA HIS A 71 1.05 1.06 -3.11
C HIS A 71 0.99 -0.39 -2.60
N ASP A 72 1.74 -0.71 -1.55
CA ASP A 72 1.74 -2.05 -0.94
C ASP A 72 0.94 -2.14 0.36
N LEU A 73 0.06 -1.16 0.61
CA LEU A 73 -0.77 -1.15 1.81
C LEU A 73 -1.62 -2.42 1.96
N GLY A 74 -1.98 -3.05 0.84
CA GLY A 74 -2.76 -4.28 0.85
C GLY A 74 -2.14 -5.39 1.68
N HIS A 75 -0.82 -5.53 1.64
CA HIS A 75 -0.11 -6.53 2.45
C HIS A 75 -0.29 -6.27 3.94
N MET A 76 -0.29 -5.00 4.34
CA MET A 76 -0.44 -4.62 5.73
C MET A 76 -1.88 -4.78 6.22
N LEU A 77 -2.86 -4.54 5.33
CA LEU A 77 -4.28 -4.70 5.67
C LEU A 77 -4.69 -6.17 5.78
N THR A 78 -4.12 -7.02 4.94
CA THR A 78 -4.45 -8.45 4.96
C THR A 78 -3.64 -9.23 5.99
N GLY A 79 -2.57 -8.63 6.51
CA GLY A 79 -1.69 -9.28 7.46
C GLY A 79 -0.83 -10.38 6.86
N GLU A 80 -0.62 -10.35 5.54
CA GLU A 80 0.22 -11.33 4.86
C GLU A 80 1.69 -11.20 5.26
N ASP A 81 2.35 -12.34 5.44
CA ASP A 81 3.77 -12.41 5.70
C ASP A 81 4.48 -12.83 4.42
N VAL A 82 5.51 -12.07 4.00
CA VAL A 82 6.29 -12.39 2.81
C VAL A 82 6.95 -13.77 2.88
N ASN A 83 7.12 -14.31 4.06
CA ASN A 83 7.74 -15.62 4.27
C ASN A 83 6.73 -16.78 4.25
N SER A 84 5.44 -16.49 4.12
CA SER A 84 4.43 -17.53 4.08
C SER A 84 4.19 -17.99 2.63
N HIS A 85 3.84 -19.27 2.47
CA HIS A 85 3.45 -19.78 1.16
C HIS A 85 2.20 -19.08 0.62
N ASP A 86 1.32 -18.66 1.52
CA ASP A 86 0.09 -17.98 1.14
C ASP A 86 0.36 -16.62 0.49
N PHE A 87 1.46 -15.96 0.87
CA PHE A 87 1.86 -14.70 0.27
C PHE A 87 1.99 -14.81 -1.26
N LEU A 88 2.70 -15.83 -1.73
CA LEU A 88 2.91 -16.02 -3.16
C LEU A 88 1.63 -16.31 -3.91
N ASN A 89 0.68 -17.01 -3.28
CA ASN A 89 -0.61 -17.33 -3.89
C ASN A 89 -1.57 -16.16 -3.87
N ASN A 90 -1.45 -15.26 -2.90
CA ASN A 90 -2.37 -14.13 -2.70
C ASN A 90 -1.80 -12.80 -3.18
N ASP A 91 -0.58 -12.78 -3.66
CA ASP A 91 0.11 -11.56 -4.10
C ASP A 91 -0.70 -10.75 -5.11
N LYS A 92 -1.39 -11.43 -6.02
CA LYS A 92 -2.18 -10.77 -7.08
C LYS A 92 -3.39 -9.99 -6.58
N TYR A 93 -3.76 -10.12 -5.30
CA TYR A 93 -4.95 -9.47 -4.75
C TYR A 93 -4.65 -8.27 -3.88
N HIS A 94 -3.40 -8.08 -3.44
CA HIS A 94 -3.08 -7.02 -2.49
C HIS A 94 -3.28 -5.61 -3.09
N GLU A 95 -3.03 -5.42 -4.37
CA GLU A 95 -3.22 -4.15 -5.04
C GLU A 95 -4.69 -3.77 -5.13
N ASN A 96 -5.56 -4.75 -5.31
CA ASN A 96 -7.01 -4.51 -5.34
C ASN A 96 -7.55 -4.16 -3.95
N VAL A 97 -7.04 -4.80 -2.91
CA VAL A 97 -7.41 -4.51 -1.53
C VAL A 97 -7.03 -3.08 -1.17
N ALA A 98 -5.79 -2.68 -1.48
CA ALA A 98 -5.31 -1.33 -1.21
C ALA A 98 -6.12 -0.29 -1.98
N ALA A 99 -6.31 -0.48 -3.28
CA ALA A 99 -7.04 0.46 -4.13
C ALA A 99 -8.49 0.61 -3.67
N SER A 100 -9.15 -0.50 -3.36
CA SER A 100 -10.54 -0.48 -2.89
C SER A 100 -10.68 0.24 -1.55
N PHE A 101 -9.79 -0.04 -0.60
CA PHE A 101 -9.80 0.60 0.71
C PHE A 101 -9.56 2.10 0.59
N LEU A 102 -8.55 2.50 -0.18
CA LEU A 102 -8.17 3.90 -0.31
C LEU A 102 -9.13 4.72 -1.20
N SER A 103 -9.92 4.07 -2.06
CA SER A 103 -10.84 4.77 -2.97
C SER A 103 -11.88 5.59 -2.24
N LYS A 104 -12.15 5.28 -0.98
CA LYS A 104 -13.11 6.03 -0.16
C LYS A 104 -12.53 7.36 0.34
N TYR A 105 -11.21 7.51 0.32
CA TYR A 105 -10.52 8.64 0.95
C TYR A 105 -9.66 9.43 -0.02
N PHE A 106 -9.30 8.86 -1.17
CA PHE A 106 -8.43 9.47 -2.17
C PHE A 106 -9.05 9.39 -3.57
N PRO A 107 -8.71 10.34 -4.45
CA PRO A 107 -9.20 10.32 -5.83
C PRO A 107 -8.56 9.20 -6.65
N GLU A 108 -9.13 8.95 -7.81
CA GLU A 108 -8.66 7.91 -8.73
C GLU A 108 -7.21 8.09 -9.15
N GLU A 109 -6.73 9.33 -9.21
CA GLU A 109 -5.33 9.61 -9.55
C GLU A 109 -4.35 9.01 -8.54
N VAL A 110 -4.79 8.73 -7.32
CA VAL A 110 -4.01 8.02 -6.30
C VAL A 110 -4.24 6.51 -6.40
N THR A 111 -5.49 6.08 -6.49
CA THR A 111 -5.85 4.66 -6.39
C THR A 111 -5.57 3.87 -7.66
N TYR A 112 -5.66 4.49 -8.83
CA TYR A 112 -5.42 3.81 -10.10
C TYR A 112 -3.98 3.31 -10.24
N PRO A 113 -2.94 4.12 -9.99
CA PRO A 113 -1.57 3.61 -10.00
C PRO A 113 -1.35 2.46 -9.02
N ILE A 114 -1.99 2.51 -7.85
CA ILE A 114 -1.90 1.43 -6.87
C ILE A 114 -2.49 0.15 -7.43
N LYS A 115 -3.68 0.23 -8.01
CA LYS A 115 -4.37 -0.91 -8.60
C LYS A 115 -3.55 -1.56 -9.70
N MET A 116 -2.86 -0.75 -10.49
CA MET A 116 -2.16 -1.22 -11.69
C MET A 116 -0.69 -1.54 -11.47
N HIS A 117 -0.12 -1.32 -10.28
CA HIS A 117 1.33 -1.41 -10.10
C HIS A 117 1.89 -2.82 -10.33
N VAL A 118 1.18 -3.87 -9.97
CA VAL A 118 1.65 -5.25 -10.19
C VAL A 118 1.67 -5.58 -11.68
N ILE A 119 0.63 -5.19 -12.41
CA ILE A 119 0.54 -5.40 -13.86
C ILE A 119 1.66 -4.63 -14.57
N ALA A 120 1.87 -3.37 -14.19
CA ALA A 120 2.93 -2.55 -14.76
C ALA A 120 4.31 -3.14 -14.51
N LYS A 121 4.54 -3.64 -13.29
CA LYS A 121 5.80 -4.27 -12.92
C LYS A 121 6.06 -5.53 -13.74
N ARG A 122 5.04 -6.36 -13.93
CA ARG A 122 5.14 -7.57 -14.76
C ARG A 122 5.47 -7.23 -16.21
N TYR A 123 4.82 -6.19 -16.74
CA TYR A 123 5.08 -5.72 -18.10
C TYR A 123 6.54 -5.28 -18.25
N LEU A 124 7.03 -4.43 -17.33
CA LEU A 124 8.41 -3.93 -17.39
C LEU A 124 9.43 -5.06 -17.30
N CYS A 125 9.18 -6.04 -16.45
CA CYS A 125 10.06 -7.20 -16.34
C CYS A 125 10.11 -8.02 -17.63
N SER A 126 8.98 -8.14 -18.33
CA SER A 126 8.90 -8.91 -19.56
C SER A 126 9.61 -8.25 -20.74
N VAL A 127 9.64 -6.92 -20.80
CA VAL A 127 10.23 -6.19 -21.93
C VAL A 127 11.68 -5.78 -21.71
N GLN A 128 12.18 -5.84 -20.48
CA GLN A 128 13.55 -5.47 -20.14
C GLN A 128 14.49 -6.66 -19.94
N SER A 129 13.95 -7.85 -19.98
CA SER A 129 14.75 -9.08 -19.76
C SER A 129 15.63 -9.47 -20.96
#